data_363c32697bf6bc21d9838cdf6f9ae611
#
_entry.id   363c32697bf6bc21d9838cdf6f9ae611
#
_cell.length_a   1.000
_cell.length_b   1.000
_cell.length_c   1.000
_cell.angle_alpha   90.00
_cell.angle_beta   90.00
_cell.angle_gamma   90.00
#
_symmetry.space_group_name_H-M   'P 1'
#
loop_
_entity.id
_entity.type
_entity.pdbx_description
1 polymer ?
#
loop_
_entity_poly.entity_id
_entity_poly.type
_entity_poly.pdbx_seq_one_letter_code
_entity_poly.pdbx_strand_id
1 'polypeptide(L)'
;DNDCDGDVDENVGIEFFADNDGDGFGNDAEIILGCEPDFGRVQAGGDCDDSDPSITPLADEICDGIDNDCDEEVDEDTQYTFYRDFDEDSFGDPNESILSCEPVEGYVDNDRDCDDLESFVHPLMVEICDEFDNDCDGDVDENDAIDVVEYYTDNNGDGIGAIETPQI
;
A
#
# COMPACT_ATOMS: atom_id res chain seq x y z
N ASP A 1 -22.11 -39.74 33.74
CA ASP A 1 -20.93 -39.97 34.58
C ASP A 1 -20.09 -41.04 33.89
N ASN A 2 -19.13 -40.55 33.05
CA ASN A 2 -18.31 -41.47 32.22
C ASN A 2 -17.03 -41.93 32.91
N ASP A 3 -16.61 -41.26 33.98
CA ASP A 3 -15.40 -41.56 34.77
C ASP A 3 -15.72 -42.09 36.18
N CYS A 4 -17.01 -42.14 36.54
CA CYS A 4 -17.51 -42.69 37.80
C CYS A 4 -17.11 -41.90 39.07
N ASP A 5 -16.92 -40.58 38.96
CA ASP A 5 -16.63 -39.74 40.12
C ASP A 5 -17.91 -39.12 40.77
N GLY A 6 -19.06 -39.26 40.13
CA GLY A 6 -20.37 -38.88 40.66
C GLY A 6 -20.94 -37.64 40.04
N ASP A 7 -20.18 -36.95 39.23
CA ASP A 7 -20.64 -35.81 38.41
C ASP A 7 -21.04 -36.29 37.01
N VAL A 8 -21.79 -35.51 36.26
CA VAL A 8 -22.28 -35.88 34.94
C VAL A 8 -21.92 -34.79 33.95
N ASP A 9 -21.25 -35.21 32.89
CA ASP A 9 -20.84 -34.33 31.75
C ASP A 9 -19.84 -33.22 32.13
N GLU A 10 -19.09 -33.41 33.25
CA GLU A 10 -18.00 -32.50 33.62
C GLU A 10 -16.84 -32.63 32.62
N ASN A 11 -16.24 -31.48 32.30
CA ASN A 11 -15.10 -31.34 31.37
C ASN A 11 -15.31 -31.90 29.95
N VAL A 12 -16.57 -32.15 29.55
CA VAL A 12 -16.91 -32.60 28.18
C VAL A 12 -17.69 -31.56 27.39
N GLY A 13 -17.83 -30.34 27.91
CA GLY A 13 -18.55 -29.27 27.25
C GLY A 13 -17.85 -28.74 25.98
N ILE A 14 -18.66 -28.39 25.00
CA ILE A 14 -18.25 -27.58 23.84
C ILE A 14 -18.26 -26.13 24.27
N GLU A 15 -17.31 -25.32 23.79
CA GLU A 15 -17.28 -23.90 24.01
C GLU A 15 -18.34 -23.22 23.16
N PHE A 16 -19.07 -22.29 23.77
CA PHE A 16 -20.03 -21.41 23.11
C PHE A 16 -19.77 -19.97 23.53
N PHE A 17 -19.80 -19.09 22.56
CA PHE A 17 -19.51 -17.66 22.68
C PHE A 17 -20.82 -16.86 22.66
N ALA A 18 -20.89 -15.71 23.34
CA ALA A 18 -22.01 -14.81 23.22
C ALA A 18 -22.01 -14.19 21.80
N ASP A 19 -23.17 -14.21 21.17
CA ASP A 19 -23.45 -13.61 19.86
C ASP A 19 -24.63 -12.66 20.04
N ASN A 20 -24.34 -11.38 20.29
CA ASN A 20 -25.33 -10.40 20.68
C ASN A 20 -25.93 -9.68 19.47
N ASP A 21 -25.22 -9.58 18.35
CA ASP A 21 -25.67 -8.94 17.12
C ASP A 21 -26.23 -9.92 16.10
N GLY A 22 -25.92 -11.22 16.24
CA GLY A 22 -26.54 -12.31 15.48
C GLY A 22 -25.87 -12.60 14.14
N ASP A 23 -24.60 -12.29 13.99
CA ASP A 23 -23.82 -12.51 12.77
C ASP A 23 -23.25 -13.93 12.62
N GLY A 24 -23.23 -14.71 13.74
CA GLY A 24 -22.77 -16.09 13.80
C GLY A 24 -21.38 -16.29 14.38
N PHE A 25 -20.71 -15.21 14.77
CA PHE A 25 -19.50 -15.19 15.58
C PHE A 25 -19.83 -14.68 16.98
N GLY A 26 -18.95 -14.84 17.92
CA GLY A 26 -19.20 -14.37 19.27
C GLY A 26 -17.95 -13.95 20.01
N ASN A 27 -18.18 -13.21 21.08
CA ASN A 27 -17.16 -12.59 21.89
C ASN A 27 -16.36 -13.63 22.70
N ASP A 28 -15.05 -13.69 22.51
CA ASP A 28 -14.14 -14.58 23.22
C ASP A 28 -14.01 -14.29 24.72
N ALA A 29 -14.47 -13.15 25.19
CA ALA A 29 -14.49 -12.83 26.62
C ALA A 29 -15.69 -13.45 27.35
N GLU A 30 -16.72 -13.92 26.65
CA GLU A 30 -17.96 -14.48 27.20
C GLU A 30 -18.21 -15.93 26.79
N ILE A 31 -17.38 -16.83 27.28
CA ILE A 31 -17.43 -18.27 26.97
C ILE A 31 -18.25 -19.04 28.00
N ILE A 32 -19.10 -19.96 27.55
CA ILE A 32 -19.68 -21.01 28.38
C ILE A 32 -19.36 -22.40 27.82
N LEU A 33 -19.28 -23.40 28.69
CA LEU A 33 -19.20 -24.80 28.32
C LEU A 33 -20.57 -25.45 28.40
N GLY A 34 -20.97 -26.16 27.35
CA GLY A 34 -22.26 -26.86 27.32
C GLY A 34 -22.28 -27.98 26.30
N CYS A 35 -23.33 -28.79 26.30
CA CYS A 35 -23.55 -29.82 25.30
C CYS A 35 -24.35 -29.33 24.09
N GLU A 36 -25.12 -28.27 24.27
CA GLU A 36 -25.92 -27.62 23.26
C GLU A 36 -25.84 -26.08 23.46
N PRO A 37 -25.96 -25.26 22.38
CA PRO A 37 -25.93 -23.82 22.53
C PRO A 37 -27.23 -23.31 23.19
N ASP A 38 -27.11 -22.40 24.12
CA ASP A 38 -28.20 -21.58 24.59
C ASP A 38 -28.58 -20.53 23.51
N PHE A 39 -29.76 -19.91 23.66
CA PHE A 39 -30.19 -18.83 22.77
C PHE A 39 -29.18 -17.66 22.81
N GLY A 40 -28.78 -17.16 21.62
CA GLY A 40 -27.77 -16.10 21.48
C GLY A 40 -26.34 -16.57 21.78
N ARG A 41 -26.04 -17.85 21.47
CA ARG A 41 -24.72 -18.45 21.61
C ARG A 41 -24.33 -19.23 20.36
N VAL A 42 -23.10 -19.09 19.94
CA VAL A 42 -22.49 -19.72 18.76
C VAL A 42 -21.21 -20.48 19.13
N GLN A 43 -20.76 -21.36 18.24
CA GLN A 43 -19.50 -22.09 18.43
C GLN A 43 -18.29 -21.38 17.79
N ALA A 44 -18.54 -20.42 16.90
CA ALA A 44 -17.50 -19.62 16.32
C ALA A 44 -17.26 -18.40 17.23
N GLY A 45 -16.05 -18.25 17.70
CA GLY A 45 -15.59 -17.07 18.42
C GLY A 45 -14.76 -16.16 17.52
N GLY A 46 -14.07 -15.21 18.12
CA GLY A 46 -13.15 -14.31 17.43
C GLY A 46 -13.76 -12.97 17.03
N ASP A 47 -15.02 -12.73 17.38
CA ASP A 47 -15.68 -11.44 17.19
C ASP A 47 -15.09 -10.38 18.12
N CYS A 48 -14.54 -9.33 17.57
CA CYS A 48 -13.92 -8.23 18.30
C CYS A 48 -14.88 -7.08 18.63
N ASP A 49 -16.06 -7.03 18.00
CA ASP A 49 -17.13 -6.10 18.37
C ASP A 49 -18.54 -6.75 18.26
N ASP A 50 -18.91 -7.60 19.21
CA ASP A 50 -20.18 -8.32 19.36
C ASP A 50 -21.43 -7.40 19.46
N SER A 51 -21.33 -6.18 18.96
CA SER A 51 -22.43 -5.22 18.82
C SER A 51 -22.63 -4.73 17.38
N ASP A 52 -21.73 -5.05 16.46
CA ASP A 52 -21.79 -4.65 15.06
C ASP A 52 -21.60 -5.85 14.12
N PRO A 53 -22.66 -6.37 13.50
CA PRO A 53 -22.61 -7.56 12.66
C PRO A 53 -21.81 -7.40 11.36
N SER A 54 -21.17 -6.27 11.13
CA SER A 54 -20.25 -6.03 10.03
C SER A 54 -18.77 -6.26 10.42
N ILE A 55 -18.49 -6.47 11.72
CA ILE A 55 -17.16 -6.71 12.28
C ILE A 55 -17.08 -8.18 12.69
N THR A 56 -16.41 -9.00 11.90
CA THR A 56 -16.34 -10.46 12.08
C THR A 56 -15.04 -11.02 11.54
N PRO A 57 -14.55 -12.17 12.03
CA PRO A 57 -13.35 -12.84 11.50
C PRO A 57 -13.37 -13.21 10.01
N LEU A 58 -14.43 -12.95 9.29
CA LEU A 58 -14.59 -13.22 7.87
C LEU A 58 -15.02 -11.97 7.08
N ALA A 59 -15.06 -10.82 7.70
CA ALA A 59 -15.33 -9.57 6.99
C ALA A 59 -14.17 -9.23 6.03
N ASP A 60 -14.46 -8.43 5.03
CA ASP A 60 -13.42 -7.80 4.24
C ASP A 60 -13.10 -6.44 4.89
N GLU A 61 -11.83 -6.09 4.99
CA GLU A 61 -11.41 -4.76 5.45
C GLU A 61 -11.97 -3.64 4.58
N ILE A 62 -12.39 -2.56 5.23
CA ILE A 62 -12.76 -1.30 4.59
C ILE A 62 -12.01 -0.15 5.25
N CYS A 63 -11.59 0.84 4.47
CA CYS A 63 -10.81 1.97 4.95
C CYS A 63 -11.64 2.91 5.85
N ASP A 64 -11.88 2.54 7.09
CA ASP A 64 -12.68 3.31 8.07
C ASP A 64 -12.01 3.47 9.45
N GLY A 65 -10.81 2.90 9.60
CA GLY A 65 -10.02 2.96 10.83
C GLY A 65 -10.44 1.94 11.88
N ILE A 66 -11.19 0.90 11.46
CA ILE A 66 -11.64 -0.22 12.30
C ILE A 66 -11.00 -1.50 11.77
N ASP A 67 -10.64 -2.41 12.63
CA ASP A 67 -10.26 -3.79 12.34
C ASP A 67 -11.56 -4.56 12.08
N ASN A 68 -11.95 -4.68 10.78
CA ASN A 68 -13.23 -5.27 10.43
C ASN A 68 -13.20 -6.80 10.46
N ASP A 69 -12.05 -7.43 10.22
CA ASP A 69 -11.89 -8.89 10.20
C ASP A 69 -11.27 -9.47 11.48
N CYS A 70 -11.01 -8.62 12.48
CA CYS A 70 -10.55 -9.01 13.82
C CYS A 70 -9.19 -9.72 13.83
N ASP A 71 -8.27 -9.38 12.94
CA ASP A 71 -6.95 -9.99 12.86
C ASP A 71 -5.83 -9.19 13.57
N GLU A 72 -6.18 -8.08 14.25
CA GLU A 72 -5.33 -7.12 14.95
C GLU A 72 -4.59 -6.12 14.02
N GLU A 73 -4.79 -6.16 12.73
CA GLU A 73 -4.38 -5.13 11.77
C GLU A 73 -5.59 -4.23 11.47
N VAL A 74 -5.39 -3.05 10.93
CA VAL A 74 -6.47 -2.08 10.67
C VAL A 74 -6.32 -1.55 9.26
N ASP A 75 -7.41 -1.61 8.49
CA ASP A 75 -7.45 -1.13 7.10
C ASP A 75 -6.40 -1.78 6.18
N GLU A 76 -5.85 -2.96 6.52
CA GLU A 76 -4.85 -3.59 5.67
C GLU A 76 -5.45 -4.01 4.32
N ASP A 77 -4.60 -4.09 3.30
CA ASP A 77 -4.96 -4.40 1.91
C ASP A 77 -5.98 -3.43 1.25
N THR A 78 -6.49 -2.42 1.97
CA THR A 78 -7.43 -1.42 1.46
C THR A 78 -6.80 -0.05 1.23
N GLN A 79 -5.61 0.18 1.79
CA GLN A 79 -4.89 1.44 1.70
C GLN A 79 -4.21 1.61 0.34
N TYR A 80 -4.12 2.85 -0.12
CA TYR A 80 -3.38 3.25 -1.31
C TYR A 80 -1.97 3.71 -0.94
N THR A 81 -1.01 3.44 -1.83
CA THR A 81 0.35 3.96 -1.68
C THR A 81 0.41 5.37 -2.26
N PHE A 82 0.90 6.30 -1.48
CA PHE A 82 1.20 7.65 -1.90
C PHE A 82 2.69 7.92 -1.73
N TYR A 83 3.27 8.67 -2.66
CA TYR A 83 4.68 8.99 -2.75
C TYR A 83 4.89 10.47 -2.48
N ARG A 84 5.97 10.81 -1.81
CA ARG A 84 6.27 12.19 -1.47
C ARG A 84 6.49 13.02 -2.72
N ASP A 85 5.90 14.20 -2.76
CA ASP A 85 6.07 15.24 -3.78
C ASP A 85 6.58 16.50 -3.06
N PHE A 86 7.90 16.63 -2.97
CA PHE A 86 8.52 17.69 -2.18
C PHE A 86 8.64 19.02 -2.94
N ASP A 87 8.85 18.96 -4.25
CA ASP A 87 9.02 20.13 -5.10
C ASP A 87 7.72 20.59 -5.79
N GLU A 88 6.62 19.84 -5.54
CA GLU A 88 5.24 20.15 -5.96
C GLU A 88 5.03 20.11 -7.48
N ASP A 89 5.73 19.21 -8.19
CA ASP A 89 5.59 19.03 -9.62
C ASP A 89 4.53 17.99 -10.03
N SER A 90 3.93 17.29 -9.06
CA SER A 90 2.91 16.24 -9.18
C SER A 90 3.46 14.86 -9.51
N PHE A 91 4.75 14.64 -9.40
CA PHE A 91 5.40 13.34 -9.39
C PHE A 91 5.98 13.07 -8.00
N GLY A 92 6.20 11.83 -7.65
CA GLY A 92 6.62 11.47 -6.29
C GLY A 92 7.86 10.59 -6.27
N ASP A 93 8.66 10.75 -5.21
CA ASP A 93 9.87 9.97 -4.95
C ASP A 93 9.53 8.47 -4.73
N PRO A 94 10.02 7.55 -5.58
CA PRO A 94 9.83 6.12 -5.40
C PRO A 94 10.39 5.55 -4.09
N ASN A 95 11.25 6.29 -3.39
CA ASN A 95 11.91 5.86 -2.16
C ASN A 95 11.23 6.38 -0.89
N GLU A 96 10.30 7.34 -0.99
CA GLU A 96 9.56 7.90 0.14
C GLU A 96 8.06 7.73 -0.04
N SER A 97 7.47 6.66 0.53
CA SER A 97 6.05 6.39 0.41
C SER A 97 5.35 6.17 1.76
N ILE A 98 4.04 6.38 1.76
CA ILE A 98 3.14 6.08 2.88
C ILE A 98 1.92 5.31 2.37
N LEU A 99 1.30 4.53 3.27
CA LEU A 99 -0.01 3.95 3.04
C LEU A 99 -1.09 4.85 3.67
N SER A 100 -2.17 5.09 2.95
CA SER A 100 -3.30 5.89 3.45
C SER A 100 -4.58 5.55 2.70
N CYS A 101 -5.71 5.65 3.38
CA CYS A 101 -7.04 5.54 2.79
C CYS A 101 -7.43 6.78 1.97
N GLU A 102 -6.88 7.92 2.31
CA GLU A 102 -7.22 9.22 1.72
C GLU A 102 -5.95 9.91 1.21
N PRO A 103 -6.05 10.78 0.18
CA PRO A 103 -4.93 11.58 -0.28
C PRO A 103 -4.31 12.40 0.85
N VAL A 104 -2.98 12.41 0.92
CA VAL A 104 -2.22 13.11 1.96
C VAL A 104 -1.51 14.32 1.36
N GLU A 105 -1.57 15.47 2.05
CA GLU A 105 -0.92 16.71 1.61
C GLU A 105 0.59 16.51 1.46
N GLY A 106 1.15 16.89 0.31
CA GLY A 106 2.56 16.72 -0.03
C GLY A 106 2.91 15.30 -0.51
N TYR A 107 1.89 14.52 -0.90
CA TYR A 107 2.06 13.20 -1.50
C TYR A 107 1.15 13.02 -2.71
N VAL A 108 1.60 12.23 -3.69
CA VAL A 108 0.89 11.92 -4.93
C VAL A 108 0.76 10.41 -5.13
N ASP A 109 -0.10 9.99 -6.06
CA ASP A 109 -0.42 8.59 -6.33
C ASP A 109 0.51 7.90 -7.34
N ASN A 110 1.66 8.50 -7.63
CA ASN A 110 2.65 7.95 -8.55
C ASN A 110 4.08 8.11 -8.00
N ASP A 111 4.98 7.23 -8.45
CA ASP A 111 6.36 7.04 -8.00
C ASP A 111 7.39 7.39 -9.10
N ARG A 112 7.10 8.40 -9.91
CA ARG A 112 7.81 8.61 -11.19
C ARG A 112 8.85 9.71 -11.16
N ASP A 113 9.06 10.35 -10.04
CA ASP A 113 10.07 11.36 -9.87
C ASP A 113 11.45 10.75 -9.64
N CYS A 114 12.42 11.14 -10.44
CA CYS A 114 13.80 10.70 -10.27
C CYS A 114 14.66 11.72 -9.50
N ASP A 115 14.17 12.95 -9.26
CA ASP A 115 14.80 13.93 -8.36
C ASP A 115 13.76 14.86 -7.71
N ASP A 116 13.10 14.41 -6.62
CA ASP A 116 12.07 15.09 -5.82
C ASP A 116 12.54 16.41 -5.14
N LEU A 117 13.61 17.01 -5.65
CA LEU A 117 14.10 18.32 -5.21
C LEU A 117 14.08 19.36 -6.33
N GLU A 118 13.88 18.93 -7.58
CA GLU A 118 14.06 19.76 -8.77
C GLU A 118 12.84 19.63 -9.71
N SER A 119 11.84 20.46 -9.56
CA SER A 119 10.55 20.42 -10.27
C SER A 119 10.61 20.55 -11.80
N PHE A 120 11.77 20.49 -12.40
CA PHE A 120 12.01 20.37 -13.84
C PHE A 120 12.64 19.02 -14.23
N VAL A 121 12.65 18.06 -13.30
CA VAL A 121 13.14 16.69 -13.50
C VAL A 121 11.99 15.72 -13.23
N HIS A 122 11.25 15.35 -14.25
CA HIS A 122 10.09 14.45 -14.17
C HIS A 122 9.66 13.94 -15.55
N PRO A 123 8.89 12.84 -15.69
CA PRO A 123 8.59 12.15 -16.96
C PRO A 123 7.88 12.97 -18.06
N LEU A 124 7.48 14.18 -17.81
CA LEU A 124 6.86 15.06 -18.82
C LEU A 124 7.79 16.18 -19.28
N MET A 125 8.99 16.23 -18.76
CA MET A 125 9.99 17.18 -19.21
C MET A 125 10.60 16.75 -20.55
N VAL A 126 11.39 17.60 -21.11
CA VAL A 126 12.14 17.33 -22.33
C VAL A 126 13.61 17.47 -21.98
N GLU A 127 14.40 16.52 -22.40
CA GLU A 127 15.84 16.52 -22.17
C GLU A 127 16.52 17.80 -22.64
N ILE A 128 17.44 18.29 -21.81
CA ILE A 128 18.40 19.35 -22.11
C ILE A 128 19.80 18.92 -21.66
N CYS A 129 20.84 19.41 -22.32
CA CYS A 129 22.21 19.02 -22.00
C CYS A 129 22.72 19.75 -20.76
N ASP A 130 22.33 19.29 -19.55
CA ASP A 130 22.67 19.92 -18.26
C ASP A 130 23.17 18.96 -17.17
N GLU A 131 23.46 17.70 -17.56
CA GLU A 131 23.91 16.59 -16.68
C GLU A 131 22.83 16.03 -15.75
N PHE A 132 21.54 16.37 -15.97
CA PHE A 132 20.38 15.71 -15.34
C PHE A 132 19.68 14.80 -16.33
N ASP A 133 18.99 13.80 -15.83
CA ASP A 133 18.01 12.99 -16.56
C ASP A 133 16.66 13.71 -16.40
N ASN A 134 16.39 14.69 -17.28
CA ASN A 134 15.26 15.59 -17.08
C ASN A 134 13.90 14.90 -17.26
N ASP A 135 13.81 13.85 -18.08
CA ASP A 135 12.56 13.14 -18.36
C ASP A 135 12.43 11.78 -17.64
N CYS A 136 13.41 11.46 -16.78
CA CYS A 136 13.42 10.26 -15.93
C CYS A 136 13.32 8.95 -16.73
N ASP A 137 13.91 8.87 -17.92
CA ASP A 137 13.91 7.67 -18.74
C ASP A 137 15.12 6.76 -18.44
N GLY A 138 16.10 7.24 -17.68
CA GLY A 138 17.31 6.54 -17.22
C GLY A 138 18.55 6.84 -18.03
N ASP A 139 18.46 7.60 -19.11
CA ASP A 139 19.58 8.15 -19.86
C ASP A 139 19.77 9.63 -19.50
N VAL A 140 20.92 10.21 -19.70
CA VAL A 140 21.28 11.59 -19.37
C VAL A 140 21.86 12.27 -20.59
N ASP A 141 21.41 13.49 -20.91
CA ASP A 141 21.92 14.28 -22.02
C ASP A 141 21.91 13.52 -23.36
N GLU A 142 20.87 12.72 -23.64
CA GLU A 142 20.83 11.91 -24.85
C GLU A 142 20.62 12.75 -26.14
N ASN A 143 20.70 12.08 -27.29
CA ASN A 143 20.76 12.75 -28.59
C ASN A 143 19.47 13.47 -29.03
N ASP A 144 18.36 13.30 -28.33
CA ASP A 144 17.09 13.98 -28.57
C ASP A 144 16.87 15.20 -27.65
N ALA A 145 17.83 15.51 -26.76
CA ALA A 145 17.85 16.77 -26.04
C ALA A 145 17.64 17.97 -26.98
N ILE A 146 16.80 18.93 -26.56
CA ILE A 146 16.39 20.04 -27.43
C ILE A 146 17.51 21.03 -27.78
N ASP A 147 18.60 21.01 -27.04
CA ASP A 147 19.76 21.90 -27.20
C ASP A 147 21.03 21.16 -27.63
N VAL A 148 20.91 19.90 -28.06
CA VAL A 148 22.02 19.11 -28.57
C VAL A 148 22.77 19.84 -29.68
N VAL A 149 24.09 19.83 -29.63
CA VAL A 149 24.96 20.49 -30.59
C VAL A 149 25.71 19.44 -31.41
N GLU A 150 25.52 19.47 -32.72
CA GLU A 150 26.29 18.62 -33.65
C GLU A 150 27.74 19.09 -33.81
N TYR A 151 28.66 18.20 -33.57
CA TYR A 151 30.09 18.42 -33.82
C TYR A 151 30.55 17.60 -35.02
N TYR A 152 31.37 18.21 -35.85
CA TYR A 152 31.96 17.58 -36.99
C TYR A 152 33.45 17.33 -36.79
N THR A 153 33.94 16.18 -37.26
CA THR A 153 35.36 15.85 -37.14
C THR A 153 36.22 16.76 -38.00
N ASP A 154 37.16 17.49 -37.41
CA ASP A 154 38.17 18.26 -38.09
C ASP A 154 39.47 17.44 -38.15
N ASN A 155 39.66 16.65 -39.24
CA ASN A 155 40.79 15.76 -39.39
C ASN A 155 42.10 16.47 -39.84
N ASN A 156 42.00 17.70 -40.34
CA ASN A 156 43.16 18.44 -40.87
C ASN A 156 43.57 19.63 -40.00
N GLY A 157 42.81 19.96 -38.98
CA GLY A 157 43.12 21.01 -38.02
C GLY A 157 42.93 22.43 -38.55
N ASP A 158 42.05 22.62 -39.55
CA ASP A 158 41.80 23.93 -40.12
C ASP A 158 40.61 24.69 -39.47
N GLY A 159 39.95 24.07 -38.47
CA GLY A 159 38.79 24.59 -37.76
C GLY A 159 37.47 24.41 -38.50
N ILE A 160 37.41 23.59 -39.54
CA ILE A 160 36.20 23.26 -40.29
C ILE A 160 36.01 21.73 -40.28
N GLY A 161 34.93 21.28 -39.65
CA GLY A 161 34.59 19.86 -39.59
C GLY A 161 34.02 19.33 -40.92
N ALA A 162 34.23 18.04 -41.16
CA ALA A 162 33.72 17.35 -42.34
C ALA A 162 32.23 17.02 -42.16
N ILE A 163 31.40 17.44 -43.10
CA ILE A 163 29.91 17.29 -43.06
C ILE A 163 29.47 15.80 -43.08
N GLU A 164 30.38 14.87 -43.46
CA GLU A 164 30.03 13.45 -43.65
C GLU A 164 30.03 12.58 -42.38
N THR A 165 30.49 13.09 -41.24
CA THR A 165 30.56 12.34 -39.99
C THR A 165 30.27 13.24 -38.77
N PRO A 166 29.00 13.58 -38.49
CA PRO A 166 28.68 14.26 -37.27
C PRO A 166 29.01 13.35 -36.07
N GLN A 167 29.58 13.92 -35.03
CA GLN A 167 29.80 13.26 -33.74
C GLN A 167 28.89 13.97 -32.74
N ILE A 168 28.05 13.19 -32.09
CA ILE A 168 27.11 13.62 -31.07
C ILE A 168 27.69 13.30 -29.71
#